data_e65e07ba41c9ffeb30a0bffa9055989a
#
_entry.id   e65e07ba41c9ffeb30a0bffa9055989a
#
_cell.length_a   1.000
_cell.length_b   1.000
_cell.length_c   1.000
_cell.angle_alpha   90.00
_cell.angle_beta   90.00
_cell.angle_gamma   90.00
#
_symmetry.space_group_name_H-M   'P 1'
#
loop_
_entity.id
_entity.type
_entity.pdbx_description
1 polymer ?
#
loop_
_entity_poly.entity_id
_entity_poly.type
_entity_poly.pdbx_seq_one_letter_code
_entity_poly.pdbx_strand_id
1 'polypeptide(L)'
;RLSLVGSEMCIRDRNVIYIDVNAVEDFHLSEEAQAWWQLPTTQQTLQQARDADWVDYSTVTTLKMTALRMAWKGFAQRDDEQMTAFRQFVAEQGDSLFWQAAFDALHAQQVKEDEMRWGWPAWPEMYQNVDSPEVRQFCEEHRDDVDFYLWLQWLAYSQFAACWEISQGYEMPIGLYRDLAVGVAEGGAETWCDRELYCLKASVGAPPDILGPLGQNWGLPPMDPHIITARAYEPFIELLRANMQNCGALRIDHVMSMLRLWWIPYGETADQGAYVHYPVDDLLSILALESKRHRCMVIGEDLGTVPVEIVGKLRSSGVYSYKVLYFENDHEKTFRAPKAYPEQSMAVAATHDLPTLRGYWESGDLTLGKTLGLYPDEVVLRGLYQDRELAKQGLLDALHKYGCLPKRAGHKASLMSMTPTLNRGLQRYIADSNSALLGLQPEDWLDMAEPVNIPGTSYQYKNWRRKLSATLESMFADDGVNKLLKDLDRRRRAAAKKK
;
A
#
# COMPACT_ATOMS: atom_id res chain seq x y z
N ARG A 1 -14.03 6.70 -6.67
CA ARG A 1 -13.05 6.00 -7.54
C ARG A 1 -11.70 6.74 -7.68
N LEU A 2 -11.62 8.04 -7.45
CA LEU A 2 -10.35 8.79 -7.38
C LEU A 2 -9.58 8.59 -6.07
N SER A 3 -10.14 7.92 -5.07
CA SER A 3 -9.48 7.63 -3.79
C SER A 3 -8.39 6.55 -3.89
N LEU A 4 -8.31 5.88 -5.02
CA LEU A 4 -7.35 4.82 -5.30
C LEU A 4 -6.15 5.29 -6.15
N VAL A 5 -5.96 6.60 -6.33
CA VAL A 5 -4.84 7.15 -7.12
C VAL A 5 -3.46 6.79 -6.54
N GLY A 6 -3.41 6.34 -5.29
CA GLY A 6 -2.19 5.72 -4.71
C GLY A 6 -2.21 4.19 -4.75
N SER A 7 -3.32 3.58 -5.12
CA SER A 7 -3.55 2.15 -5.19
C SER A 7 -4.30 1.75 -6.47
N GLU A 8 -4.11 2.47 -7.57
CA GLU A 8 -4.41 1.90 -8.88
C GLU A 8 -3.47 0.73 -9.06
N MET A 9 -4.02 -0.40 -8.67
CA MET A 9 -3.29 -1.60 -8.40
C MET A 9 -3.18 -2.39 -9.69
N CYS A 10 -2.20 -1.99 -10.45
CA CYS A 10 -1.50 -2.94 -11.25
C CYS A 10 -0.62 -3.71 -10.26
N ILE A 11 -1.04 -4.90 -9.87
CA ILE A 11 -0.29 -5.70 -8.89
C ILE A 11 1.00 -6.27 -9.45
N ARG A 12 1.25 -6.12 -10.76
CA ARG A 12 2.49 -6.52 -11.43
C ARG A 12 3.38 -5.35 -11.82
N ASP A 13 2.80 -4.16 -12.02
CA ASP A 13 3.51 -2.98 -12.49
C ASP A 13 3.97 -2.05 -11.38
N ARG A 14 4.74 -1.04 -11.79
CA ARG A 14 5.12 0.06 -10.92
C ARG A 14 4.32 1.30 -11.27
N ASN A 15 3.87 2.02 -10.25
CA ASN A 15 3.18 3.29 -10.43
C ASN A 15 4.17 4.34 -10.94
N VAL A 16 3.99 4.76 -12.19
CA VAL A 16 4.88 5.69 -12.89
C VAL A 16 4.89 7.11 -12.31
N ILE A 17 3.91 7.44 -11.47
CA ILE A 17 3.88 8.76 -10.81
C ILE A 17 5.06 8.96 -9.84
N TYR A 18 5.66 7.87 -9.36
CA TYR A 18 6.83 7.91 -8.49
C TYR A 18 8.17 8.10 -9.23
N ILE A 19 8.18 8.13 -10.57
CA ILE A 19 9.39 8.43 -11.32
C ILE A 19 9.92 9.81 -10.91
N ASP A 20 11.16 9.84 -10.46
CA ASP A 20 11.90 11.09 -10.28
C ASP A 20 12.37 11.60 -11.65
N VAL A 21 11.70 12.63 -12.14
CA VAL A 21 12.02 13.25 -13.43
C VAL A 21 13.43 13.85 -13.44
N ASN A 22 13.88 14.36 -12.29
CA ASN A 22 15.25 14.93 -12.19
C ASN A 22 16.35 13.89 -12.31
N ALA A 23 16.04 12.61 -12.07
CA ALA A 23 16.98 11.50 -12.28
C ALA A 23 16.95 10.94 -13.71
N VAL A 24 16.14 11.51 -14.60
CA VAL A 24 16.06 11.08 -16.01
C VAL A 24 17.02 11.94 -16.85
N GLU A 25 18.07 11.32 -17.39
CA GLU A 25 19.09 12.01 -18.18
C GLU A 25 18.49 12.76 -19.38
N ASP A 26 17.60 12.10 -20.12
CA ASP A 26 16.98 12.67 -21.32
C ASP A 26 16.09 13.89 -21.04
N PHE A 27 15.60 14.05 -19.83
CA PHE A 27 14.93 15.28 -19.40
C PHE A 27 15.91 16.47 -19.40
N HIS A 28 17.14 16.26 -18.93
CA HIS A 28 18.17 17.31 -18.91
C HIS A 28 18.78 17.58 -20.29
N LEU A 29 18.85 16.56 -21.13
CA LEU A 29 19.37 16.69 -22.51
C LEU A 29 18.36 17.30 -23.48
N SER A 30 17.08 17.31 -23.15
CA SER A 30 16.02 17.87 -24.00
C SER A 30 15.95 19.39 -23.87
N GLU A 31 16.32 20.11 -24.94
CA GLU A 31 16.17 21.58 -24.99
C GLU A 31 14.72 22.02 -24.80
N GLU A 32 13.77 21.28 -25.40
CA GLU A 32 12.34 21.52 -25.27
C GLU A 32 11.89 21.39 -23.80
N ALA A 33 12.30 20.31 -23.13
CA ALA A 33 11.95 20.07 -21.75
C ALA A 33 12.56 21.13 -20.80
N GLN A 34 13.81 21.53 -21.04
CA GLN A 34 14.46 22.55 -20.25
C GLN A 34 13.84 23.93 -20.47
N ALA A 35 13.49 24.29 -21.71
CA ALA A 35 12.78 25.53 -22.00
C ALA A 35 11.40 25.57 -21.32
N TRP A 36 10.64 24.49 -21.42
CA TRP A 36 9.34 24.34 -20.74
C TRP A 36 9.48 24.43 -19.22
N TRP A 37 10.49 23.79 -18.66
CA TRP A 37 10.77 23.80 -17.22
C TRP A 37 11.07 25.21 -16.69
N GLN A 38 11.74 26.03 -17.47
CA GLN A 38 12.08 27.41 -17.10
C GLN A 38 10.91 28.41 -17.27
N LEU A 39 9.79 27.99 -17.85
CA LEU A 39 8.62 28.88 -17.98
C LEU A 39 8.12 29.30 -16.59
N PRO A 40 7.85 30.60 -16.38
CA PRO A 40 7.25 31.08 -15.14
C PRO A 40 5.94 30.38 -14.76
N THR A 41 5.12 30.06 -15.76
CA THR A 41 3.85 29.33 -15.60
C THR A 41 4.07 27.90 -15.07
N THR A 42 5.07 27.20 -15.59
CA THR A 42 5.43 25.85 -15.14
C THR A 42 5.93 25.87 -13.70
N GLN A 43 6.83 26.79 -13.38
CA GLN A 43 7.37 26.94 -12.03
C GLN A 43 6.29 27.35 -11.03
N GLN A 44 5.37 28.22 -11.41
CA GLN A 44 4.23 28.62 -10.60
C GLN A 44 3.30 27.43 -10.30
N THR A 45 2.97 26.64 -11.32
CA THR A 45 2.14 25.43 -11.17
C THR A 45 2.80 24.42 -10.23
N LEU A 46 4.11 24.20 -10.38
CA LEU A 46 4.88 23.33 -9.50
C LEU A 46 4.85 23.83 -8.05
N GLN A 47 5.05 25.12 -7.85
CA GLN A 47 5.05 25.71 -6.51
C GLN A 47 3.65 25.62 -5.87
N GLN A 48 2.59 25.87 -6.61
CA GLN A 48 1.21 25.68 -6.14
C GLN A 48 0.94 24.24 -5.70
N ALA A 49 1.42 23.25 -6.47
CA ALA A 49 1.29 21.84 -6.10
C ALA A 49 2.09 21.49 -4.82
N ARG A 50 3.27 22.12 -4.64
CA ARG A 50 4.09 21.96 -3.44
C ARG A 50 3.46 22.60 -2.20
N ASP A 51 2.86 23.76 -2.35
CA ASP A 51 2.26 24.54 -1.26
C ASP A 51 0.85 24.06 -0.88
N ALA A 52 0.20 23.25 -1.71
CA ALA A 52 -1.10 22.68 -1.41
C ALA A 52 -1.04 21.79 -0.17
N ASP A 53 -2.05 21.84 0.68
CA ASP A 53 -2.15 21.04 1.92
C ASP A 53 -2.19 19.53 1.65
N TRP A 54 -2.74 19.15 0.50
CA TRP A 54 -2.91 17.76 0.06
C TRP A 54 -2.23 17.54 -1.29
N VAL A 55 -1.80 16.31 -1.54
CA VAL A 55 -1.23 15.97 -2.85
C VAL A 55 -2.28 16.15 -3.94
N ASP A 56 -2.00 17.01 -4.90
CA ASP A 56 -2.77 17.17 -6.13
C ASP A 56 -2.22 16.24 -7.22
N TYR A 57 -2.68 14.98 -7.21
CA TYR A 57 -2.21 13.98 -8.16
C TYR A 57 -2.46 14.37 -9.62
N SER A 58 -3.55 15.05 -9.90
CA SER A 58 -3.86 15.51 -11.27
C SER A 58 -2.78 16.45 -11.80
N THR A 59 -2.46 17.47 -11.03
CA THR A 59 -1.41 18.44 -11.39
C THR A 59 -0.04 17.78 -11.46
N VAL A 60 0.31 16.94 -10.48
CA VAL A 60 1.59 16.21 -10.44
C VAL A 60 1.72 15.29 -11.65
N THR A 61 0.69 14.54 -11.99
CA THR A 61 0.68 13.64 -13.15
C THR A 61 0.87 14.43 -14.45
N THR A 62 0.13 15.52 -14.62
CA THR A 62 0.25 16.38 -15.82
C THR A 62 1.67 16.92 -15.98
N LEU A 63 2.27 17.45 -14.92
CA LEU A 63 3.64 17.97 -14.97
C LEU A 63 4.65 16.88 -15.31
N LYS A 64 4.59 15.74 -14.63
CA LYS A 64 5.52 14.62 -14.87
C LYS A 64 5.37 14.01 -16.25
N MET A 65 4.14 13.77 -16.71
CA MET A 65 3.90 13.22 -18.04
C MET A 65 4.33 14.16 -19.14
N THR A 66 4.13 15.47 -18.99
CA THR A 66 4.62 16.48 -19.93
C THR A 66 6.15 16.43 -20.03
N ALA A 67 6.84 16.44 -18.91
CA ALA A 67 8.30 16.36 -18.87
C ALA A 67 8.83 15.06 -19.49
N LEU A 68 8.23 13.93 -19.13
CA LEU A 68 8.64 12.61 -19.61
C LEU A 68 8.35 12.41 -21.11
N ARG A 69 7.26 12.96 -21.64
CA ARG A 69 6.99 12.95 -23.09
C ARG A 69 8.05 13.71 -23.87
N MET A 70 8.50 14.85 -23.37
CA MET A 70 9.58 15.62 -24.01
C MET A 70 10.91 14.85 -23.94
N ALA A 71 11.22 14.25 -22.80
CA ALA A 71 12.40 13.42 -22.63
C ALA A 71 12.39 12.17 -23.54
N TRP A 72 11.24 11.55 -23.71
CA TRP A 72 11.06 10.38 -24.58
C TRP A 72 11.49 10.66 -26.04
N LYS A 73 11.22 11.84 -26.57
CA LYS A 73 11.61 12.21 -27.94
C LYS A 73 13.11 12.05 -28.16
N GLY A 74 13.92 12.41 -27.17
CA GLY A 74 15.37 12.23 -27.21
C GLY A 74 15.78 10.78 -27.02
N PHE A 75 15.21 10.11 -26.00
CA PHE A 75 15.51 8.73 -25.72
C PHE A 75 15.19 7.80 -26.91
N ALA A 76 14.04 8.02 -27.57
CA ALA A 76 13.61 7.20 -28.71
C ALA A 76 14.59 7.24 -29.91
N GLN A 77 15.46 8.25 -29.97
CA GLN A 77 16.48 8.39 -31.02
C GLN A 77 17.85 7.81 -30.63
N ARG A 78 17.98 7.31 -29.40
CA ARG A 78 19.24 6.71 -28.94
C ARG A 78 19.57 5.41 -29.69
N ASP A 79 20.85 5.20 -29.88
CA ASP A 79 21.42 3.93 -30.37
C ASP A 79 22.67 3.59 -29.54
N ASP A 80 22.46 3.45 -28.23
CA ASP A 80 23.52 3.27 -27.24
C ASP A 80 23.16 2.18 -26.22
N GLU A 81 23.97 2.04 -25.19
CA GLU A 81 23.78 1.04 -24.12
C GLU A 81 22.43 1.21 -23.40
N GLN A 82 21.94 2.47 -23.26
CA GLN A 82 20.65 2.73 -22.60
C GLN A 82 19.49 2.17 -23.40
N MET A 83 19.48 2.39 -24.72
CA MET A 83 18.48 1.79 -25.60
C MET A 83 18.56 0.26 -25.59
N THR A 84 19.77 -0.29 -25.57
CA THR A 84 19.98 -1.74 -25.50
C THR A 84 19.40 -2.31 -24.21
N ALA A 85 19.67 -1.67 -23.07
CA ALA A 85 19.14 -2.07 -21.76
C ALA A 85 17.60 -1.98 -21.71
N PHE A 86 17.03 -0.93 -22.28
CA PHE A 86 15.58 -0.79 -22.38
C PHE A 86 14.95 -1.91 -23.22
N ARG A 87 15.49 -2.22 -24.39
CA ARG A 87 14.99 -3.29 -25.25
C ARG A 87 15.12 -4.66 -24.60
N GLN A 88 16.21 -4.90 -23.88
CA GLN A 88 16.40 -6.12 -23.12
C GLN A 88 15.34 -6.25 -22.02
N PHE A 89 15.08 -5.18 -21.25
CA PHE A 89 14.03 -5.17 -20.23
C PHE A 89 12.66 -5.51 -20.83
N VAL A 90 12.29 -4.90 -21.96
CA VAL A 90 11.01 -5.18 -22.64
C VAL A 90 10.94 -6.65 -23.06
N ALA A 91 12.01 -7.21 -23.62
CA ALA A 91 12.06 -8.60 -24.03
C ALA A 91 11.93 -9.58 -22.84
N GLU A 92 12.58 -9.27 -21.72
CA GLU A 92 12.52 -10.07 -20.49
C GLU A 92 11.15 -10.06 -19.82
N GLN A 93 10.45 -8.91 -19.84
CA GLN A 93 9.11 -8.77 -19.27
C GLN A 93 8.01 -9.35 -20.17
N GLY A 94 8.24 -9.46 -21.45
CA GLY A 94 7.40 -10.14 -22.43
C GLY A 94 6.01 -9.51 -22.65
N ASP A 95 5.05 -10.36 -23.03
CA ASP A 95 3.70 -9.93 -23.43
C ASP A 95 2.93 -9.22 -22.33
N SER A 96 3.14 -9.59 -21.07
CA SER A 96 2.44 -8.95 -19.94
C SER A 96 2.72 -7.45 -19.87
N LEU A 97 3.99 -7.06 -20.00
CA LEU A 97 4.36 -5.65 -20.02
C LEU A 97 3.88 -4.94 -21.29
N PHE A 98 3.95 -5.58 -22.43
CA PHE A 98 3.45 -5.01 -23.68
C PHE A 98 1.97 -4.66 -23.59
N TRP A 99 1.15 -5.58 -23.11
CA TRP A 99 -0.30 -5.35 -23.00
C TRP A 99 -0.66 -4.32 -21.93
N GLN A 100 0.11 -4.24 -20.86
CA GLN A 100 -0.03 -3.14 -19.90
C GLN A 100 0.22 -1.79 -20.56
N ALA A 101 1.31 -1.66 -21.32
CA ALA A 101 1.64 -0.41 -22.02
C ALA A 101 0.61 -0.08 -23.10
N ALA A 102 0.11 -1.08 -23.82
CA ALA A 102 -0.97 -0.93 -24.78
C ALA A 102 -2.26 -0.43 -24.12
N PHE A 103 -2.61 -1.01 -22.96
CA PHE A 103 -3.72 -0.55 -22.14
C PHE A 103 -3.56 0.92 -21.75
N ASP A 104 -2.41 1.30 -21.21
CA ASP A 104 -2.13 2.68 -20.77
C ASP A 104 -2.24 3.67 -21.91
N ALA A 105 -1.69 3.35 -23.09
CA ALA A 105 -1.76 4.17 -24.27
C ALA A 105 -3.21 4.35 -24.76
N LEU A 106 -3.95 3.24 -24.83
CA LEU A 106 -5.35 3.25 -25.27
C LEU A 106 -6.24 3.96 -24.24
N HIS A 107 -6.03 3.73 -22.95
CA HIS A 107 -6.75 4.41 -21.88
C HIS A 107 -6.55 5.93 -21.92
N ALA A 108 -5.31 6.38 -22.11
CA ALA A 108 -5.00 7.80 -22.24
C ALA A 108 -5.75 8.44 -23.43
N GLN A 109 -5.84 7.74 -24.56
CA GLN A 109 -6.63 8.22 -25.70
C GLN A 109 -8.13 8.25 -25.37
N GLN A 110 -8.67 7.20 -24.77
CA GLN A 110 -10.09 7.10 -24.45
C GLN A 110 -10.54 8.19 -23.47
N VAL A 111 -9.75 8.45 -22.44
CA VAL A 111 -10.04 9.52 -21.45
C VAL A 111 -9.93 10.90 -22.10
N LYS A 112 -9.00 11.10 -23.03
CA LYS A 112 -8.86 12.37 -23.78
C LYS A 112 -10.09 12.66 -24.66
N GLU A 113 -10.69 11.63 -25.23
CA GLU A 113 -11.91 11.76 -26.03
C GLU A 113 -13.15 11.98 -25.15
N ASP A 114 -13.24 11.27 -24.02
CA ASP A 114 -14.35 11.33 -23.08
C ASP A 114 -13.88 10.92 -21.68
N GLU A 115 -13.85 11.86 -20.75
CA GLU A 115 -13.45 11.64 -19.37
C GLU A 115 -14.30 10.62 -18.61
N MET A 116 -15.51 10.30 -19.11
CA MET A 116 -16.35 9.25 -18.53
C MET A 116 -15.88 7.83 -18.87
N ARG A 117 -14.93 7.68 -19.78
CA ARG A 117 -14.32 6.39 -20.13
C ARG A 117 -13.24 5.98 -19.14
N TRP A 118 -13.61 5.88 -17.89
CA TRP A 118 -12.77 5.67 -16.70
C TRP A 118 -11.95 4.37 -16.68
N GLY A 119 -12.29 3.42 -17.50
CA GLY A 119 -11.67 2.11 -17.62
C GLY A 119 -12.26 1.34 -18.80
N TRP A 120 -11.69 0.21 -19.13
CA TRP A 120 -12.09 -0.56 -20.31
C TRP A 120 -13.58 -0.94 -20.35
N PRO A 121 -14.32 -1.16 -19.23
CA PRO A 121 -15.75 -1.42 -19.30
C PRO A 121 -16.58 -0.25 -19.85
N ALA A 122 -16.05 0.97 -19.77
CA ALA A 122 -16.69 2.19 -20.29
C ALA A 122 -16.16 2.62 -21.66
N TRP A 123 -15.24 1.87 -22.24
CA TRP A 123 -14.76 2.14 -23.61
C TRP A 123 -15.75 1.68 -24.68
N PRO A 124 -15.63 2.15 -25.93
CA PRO A 124 -16.33 1.57 -27.05
C PRO A 124 -16.09 0.05 -27.13
N GLU A 125 -17.13 -0.71 -27.45
CA GLU A 125 -17.11 -2.18 -27.46
C GLU A 125 -15.93 -2.77 -28.24
N MET A 126 -15.54 -2.13 -29.34
CA MET A 126 -14.42 -2.54 -30.19
C MET A 126 -13.06 -2.54 -29.47
N TYR A 127 -12.91 -1.79 -28.37
CA TYR A 127 -11.69 -1.74 -27.56
C TYR A 127 -11.77 -2.53 -26.25
N GLN A 128 -12.93 -3.05 -25.91
CA GLN A 128 -13.11 -3.79 -24.65
C GLN A 128 -12.49 -5.18 -24.67
N ASN A 129 -12.17 -5.73 -25.83
CA ASN A 129 -11.51 -7.02 -25.97
C ASN A 129 -10.08 -6.83 -26.49
N VAL A 130 -9.11 -7.29 -25.70
CA VAL A 130 -7.68 -7.22 -26.03
C VAL A 130 -7.33 -7.90 -27.37
N ASP A 131 -8.08 -8.93 -27.74
CA ASP A 131 -7.85 -9.70 -28.99
C ASP A 131 -8.53 -9.10 -30.22
N SER A 132 -9.26 -8.00 -30.08
CA SER A 132 -9.98 -7.40 -31.21
C SER A 132 -9.02 -6.85 -32.27
N PRO A 133 -9.40 -6.88 -33.57
CA PRO A 133 -8.60 -6.30 -34.64
C PRO A 133 -8.33 -4.80 -34.42
N GLU A 134 -9.28 -4.09 -33.85
CA GLU A 134 -9.19 -2.64 -33.58
C GLU A 134 -8.12 -2.33 -32.51
N VAL A 135 -7.97 -3.17 -31.51
CA VAL A 135 -6.88 -3.02 -30.52
C VAL A 135 -5.52 -3.27 -31.18
N ARG A 136 -5.41 -4.26 -32.06
CA ARG A 136 -4.16 -4.53 -32.81
C ARG A 136 -3.82 -3.35 -33.71
N GLN A 137 -4.80 -2.86 -34.45
CA GLN A 137 -4.64 -1.67 -35.30
C GLN A 137 -4.20 -0.45 -34.49
N PHE A 138 -4.82 -0.21 -33.34
CA PHE A 138 -4.40 0.85 -32.42
C PHE A 138 -2.94 0.73 -32.04
N CYS A 139 -2.48 -0.47 -31.64
CA CYS A 139 -1.08 -0.70 -31.25
C CYS A 139 -0.10 -0.46 -32.41
N GLU A 140 -0.50 -0.73 -33.65
CA GLU A 140 0.32 -0.47 -34.84
C GLU A 140 0.38 1.03 -35.16
N GLU A 141 -0.76 1.70 -35.16
CA GLU A 141 -0.88 3.13 -35.50
C GLU A 141 -0.29 4.04 -34.39
N HIS A 142 -0.33 3.62 -33.14
CA HIS A 142 0.15 4.34 -31.96
C HIS A 142 1.36 3.68 -31.30
N ARG A 143 2.24 3.09 -32.11
CA ARG A 143 3.40 2.37 -31.60
C ARG A 143 4.31 3.21 -30.74
N ASP A 144 4.50 4.49 -31.07
CA ASP A 144 5.32 5.41 -30.27
C ASP A 144 4.69 5.64 -28.88
N ASP A 145 3.37 5.72 -28.76
CA ASP A 145 2.69 5.84 -27.48
C ASP A 145 2.86 4.58 -26.64
N VAL A 146 2.72 3.40 -27.22
CA VAL A 146 2.94 2.13 -26.51
C VAL A 146 4.40 2.02 -26.05
N ASP A 147 5.36 2.36 -26.89
CA ASP A 147 6.79 2.34 -26.55
C ASP A 147 7.12 3.36 -25.45
N PHE A 148 6.44 4.51 -25.44
CA PHE A 148 6.56 5.50 -24.36
C PHE A 148 6.14 4.90 -23.00
N TYR A 149 5.00 4.20 -22.92
CA TYR A 149 4.55 3.57 -21.67
C TYR A 149 5.43 2.38 -21.25
N LEU A 150 6.00 1.63 -22.20
CA LEU A 150 7.05 0.65 -21.93
C LEU A 150 8.28 1.32 -21.28
N TRP A 151 8.70 2.45 -21.84
CA TRP A 151 9.83 3.21 -21.31
C TRP A 151 9.56 3.76 -19.90
N LEU A 152 8.35 4.23 -19.61
CA LEU A 152 7.97 4.65 -18.25
C LEU A 152 8.10 3.49 -17.24
N GLN A 153 7.68 2.29 -17.60
CA GLN A 153 7.85 1.11 -16.74
C GLN A 153 9.32 0.76 -16.53
N TRP A 154 10.16 0.89 -17.55
CA TRP A 154 11.60 0.70 -17.42
C TRP A 154 12.24 1.74 -16.51
N LEU A 155 11.86 3.00 -16.61
CA LEU A 155 12.33 4.06 -15.70
C LEU A 155 11.92 3.77 -14.25
N ALA A 156 10.67 3.45 -14.02
CA ALA A 156 10.15 3.13 -12.69
C ALA A 156 10.86 1.90 -12.11
N TYR A 157 11.08 0.86 -12.92
CA TYR A 157 11.84 -0.33 -12.53
C TYR A 157 13.28 0.02 -12.16
N SER A 158 13.97 0.77 -13.01
CA SER A 158 15.39 1.10 -12.83
C SER A 158 15.61 1.97 -11.58
N GLN A 159 14.74 2.94 -11.35
CA GLN A 159 14.82 3.80 -10.15
C GLN A 159 14.50 3.02 -8.87
N PHE A 160 13.53 2.11 -8.92
CA PHE A 160 13.24 1.25 -7.77
C PHE A 160 14.39 0.27 -7.47
N ALA A 161 14.99 -0.32 -8.51
CA ALA A 161 16.17 -1.17 -8.37
C ALA A 161 17.36 -0.39 -7.79
N ALA A 162 17.57 0.86 -8.19
CA ALA A 162 18.60 1.72 -7.60
C ALA A 162 18.37 1.97 -6.11
N CYS A 163 17.12 2.18 -5.67
CA CYS A 163 16.79 2.28 -4.24
C CYS A 163 17.15 0.98 -3.48
N TRP A 164 16.88 -0.16 -4.10
CA TRP A 164 17.26 -1.45 -3.53
C TRP A 164 18.77 -1.58 -3.37
N GLU A 165 19.54 -1.25 -4.41
CA GLU A 165 21.01 -1.29 -4.39
C GLU A 165 21.58 -0.36 -3.30
N ILE A 166 21.04 0.85 -3.16
CA ILE A 166 21.41 1.78 -2.09
C ILE A 166 21.17 1.15 -0.73
N SER A 167 20.01 0.52 -0.51
CA SER A 167 19.71 -0.15 0.76
C SER A 167 20.68 -1.28 1.08
N GLN A 168 21.12 -2.02 0.07
CA GLN A 168 22.12 -3.07 0.23
C GLN A 168 23.53 -2.48 0.51
N GLY A 169 23.87 -1.37 -0.13
CA GLY A 169 25.10 -0.64 0.15
C GLY A 169 25.22 -0.13 1.59
N TYR A 170 24.09 0.17 2.22
CA TYR A 170 24.00 0.50 3.65
C TYR A 170 23.87 -0.73 4.56
N GLU A 171 23.98 -1.94 4.04
CA GLU A 171 23.86 -3.20 4.79
C GLU A 171 22.54 -3.29 5.59
N MET A 172 21.46 -2.73 5.05
CA MET A 172 20.14 -2.81 5.68
C MET A 172 19.65 -4.27 5.63
N PRO A 173 19.30 -4.89 6.75
CA PRO A 173 18.93 -6.33 6.78
C PRO A 173 17.71 -6.69 5.92
N ILE A 174 16.75 -5.78 5.80
CA ILE A 174 15.55 -5.95 4.99
C ILE A 174 15.66 -5.12 3.71
N GLY A 175 16.19 -3.90 3.82
CA GLY A 175 16.21 -2.93 2.72
C GLY A 175 14.82 -2.38 2.45
N LEU A 176 14.24 -2.74 1.31
CA LEU A 176 12.91 -2.30 0.95
C LEU A 176 11.84 -3.30 1.43
N TYR A 177 10.74 -2.74 1.92
CA TYR A 177 9.55 -3.44 2.37
C TYR A 177 8.38 -3.04 1.47
N ARG A 178 7.85 -4.01 0.71
CA ARG A 178 6.75 -3.80 -0.24
C ARG A 178 5.44 -4.30 0.33
N ASP A 179 4.35 -3.82 -0.26
CA ASP A 179 2.99 -4.21 0.07
C ASP A 179 2.29 -4.77 -1.18
N LEU A 180 1.77 -5.98 -1.07
CA LEU A 180 0.98 -6.62 -2.11
C LEU A 180 -0.50 -6.47 -1.78
N ALA A 181 -1.20 -5.75 -2.61
CA ALA A 181 -2.62 -5.52 -2.47
C ALA A 181 -3.46 -6.80 -2.66
N VAL A 182 -4.66 -6.78 -2.07
CA VAL A 182 -5.58 -7.94 -2.07
C VAL A 182 -6.15 -8.28 -3.45
N GLY A 183 -6.16 -7.33 -4.39
CA GLY A 183 -6.72 -7.56 -5.72
C GLY A 183 -6.40 -6.45 -6.72
N VAL A 184 -7.02 -6.54 -7.88
CA VAL A 184 -6.82 -5.66 -9.03
C VAL A 184 -8.00 -4.73 -9.25
N ALA A 185 -7.79 -3.61 -9.94
CA ALA A 185 -8.86 -2.70 -10.32
C ALA A 185 -9.80 -3.34 -11.36
N GLU A 186 -11.10 -3.15 -11.18
CA GLU A 186 -12.15 -3.67 -12.09
C GLU A 186 -11.93 -3.25 -13.55
N GLY A 187 -11.55 -2.02 -13.78
CA GLY A 187 -11.36 -1.45 -15.12
C GLY A 187 -9.89 -1.34 -15.54
N GLY A 188 -8.99 -2.07 -14.90
CA GLY A 188 -7.55 -2.05 -15.15
C GLY A 188 -7.08 -2.98 -16.26
N ALA A 189 -5.77 -2.99 -16.48
CA ALA A 189 -5.15 -3.80 -17.51
C ALA A 189 -5.26 -5.29 -17.26
N GLU A 190 -5.14 -5.74 -16.02
CA GLU A 190 -5.19 -7.16 -15.68
C GLU A 190 -6.52 -7.80 -16.04
N THR A 191 -7.63 -7.15 -15.71
CA THR A 191 -8.96 -7.64 -16.06
C THR A 191 -9.26 -7.50 -17.56
N TRP A 192 -8.68 -6.51 -18.21
CA TRP A 192 -8.78 -6.35 -19.67
C TRP A 192 -8.04 -7.45 -20.43
N CYS A 193 -6.83 -7.77 -19.97
CA CYS A 193 -5.98 -8.79 -20.59
C CYS A 193 -6.43 -10.22 -20.31
N ASP A 194 -7.00 -10.49 -19.14
CA ASP A 194 -7.30 -11.86 -18.69
C ASP A 194 -8.67 -11.95 -18.00
N ARG A 195 -9.73 -11.80 -18.80
CA ARG A 195 -11.12 -11.86 -18.29
C ARG A 195 -11.51 -13.23 -17.74
N GLU A 196 -10.88 -14.30 -18.21
CA GLU A 196 -11.20 -15.66 -17.77
C GLU A 196 -10.77 -15.86 -16.31
N LEU A 197 -9.66 -15.26 -15.92
CA LEU A 197 -9.11 -15.37 -14.57
C LEU A 197 -9.95 -14.64 -13.53
N TYR A 198 -10.55 -13.50 -13.88
CA TYR A 198 -11.24 -12.62 -12.94
C TYR A 198 -12.77 -12.73 -13.03
N CYS A 199 -13.42 -12.94 -11.88
CA CYS A 199 -14.88 -12.98 -11.79
C CYS A 199 -15.46 -11.56 -11.73
N LEU A 200 -15.75 -10.97 -12.89
CA LEU A 200 -16.26 -9.60 -13.00
C LEU A 200 -17.70 -9.41 -12.47
N LYS A 201 -18.42 -10.52 -12.20
CA LYS A 201 -19.76 -10.49 -11.60
C LYS A 201 -19.75 -10.56 -10.08
N ALA A 202 -18.57 -10.49 -9.47
CA ALA A 202 -18.39 -10.47 -8.04
C ALA A 202 -17.35 -9.42 -7.63
N SER A 203 -17.40 -9.03 -6.38
CA SER A 203 -16.43 -8.12 -5.77
C SER A 203 -15.93 -8.71 -4.46
N VAL A 204 -14.66 -8.51 -4.17
CA VAL A 204 -14.06 -8.89 -2.89
C VAL A 204 -14.44 -7.87 -1.82
N GLY A 205 -14.64 -8.33 -0.61
CA GLY A 205 -14.92 -7.47 0.53
C GLY A 205 -14.80 -8.22 1.86
N ALA A 206 -15.47 -7.71 2.85
CA ALA A 206 -15.57 -8.29 4.18
C ALA A 206 -17.04 -8.29 4.66
N PRO A 207 -17.46 -9.35 5.37
CA PRO A 207 -18.79 -9.37 5.97
C PRO A 207 -18.92 -8.31 7.07
N PRO A 208 -20.15 -7.94 7.45
CA PRO A 208 -20.39 -7.10 8.62
C PRO A 208 -19.73 -7.66 9.88
N ASP A 209 -19.01 -6.82 10.59
CA ASP A 209 -18.37 -7.12 11.87
C ASP A 209 -18.40 -5.93 12.83
N ILE A 210 -17.73 -6.06 13.99
CA ILE A 210 -17.67 -4.99 15.01
C ILE A 210 -16.94 -3.75 14.49
N LEU A 211 -15.96 -3.93 13.60
CA LEU A 211 -15.14 -2.83 13.04
C LEU A 211 -15.81 -2.19 11.82
N GLY A 212 -16.67 -2.93 11.14
CA GLY A 212 -17.41 -2.48 9.96
C GLY A 212 -18.85 -3.02 9.97
N PRO A 213 -19.79 -2.40 10.73
CA PRO A 213 -21.13 -2.93 10.91
C PRO A 213 -21.95 -3.12 9.62
N LEU A 214 -21.58 -2.43 8.56
CA LEU A 214 -22.19 -2.56 7.23
C LEU A 214 -21.46 -3.54 6.32
N GLY A 215 -20.35 -4.11 6.79
CA GLY A 215 -19.40 -4.82 5.96
C GLY A 215 -18.62 -3.86 5.04
N GLN A 216 -17.79 -4.42 4.18
CA GLN A 216 -17.01 -3.66 3.23
C GLN A 216 -17.09 -4.29 1.85
N ASN A 217 -17.30 -3.47 0.83
CA ASN A 217 -17.16 -3.86 -0.56
C ASN A 217 -15.97 -3.09 -1.16
N TRP A 218 -14.90 -3.81 -1.49
CA TRP A 218 -13.66 -3.18 -1.97
C TRP A 218 -13.67 -2.90 -3.48
N GLY A 219 -14.67 -3.38 -4.21
CA GLY A 219 -14.82 -3.11 -5.64
C GLY A 219 -13.79 -3.83 -6.51
N LEU A 220 -13.19 -4.90 -6.03
CA LEU A 220 -12.12 -5.65 -6.69
C LEU A 220 -12.64 -7.00 -7.17
N PRO A 221 -12.57 -7.33 -8.48
CA PRO A 221 -12.99 -8.64 -8.95
C PRO A 221 -12.02 -9.72 -8.44
N PRO A 222 -12.53 -10.81 -7.85
CA PRO A 222 -11.68 -11.90 -7.36
C PRO A 222 -11.16 -12.77 -8.49
N MET A 223 -10.00 -13.40 -8.28
CA MET A 223 -9.51 -14.48 -9.14
C MET A 223 -10.34 -15.74 -8.94
N ASP A 224 -10.66 -16.42 -10.04
CA ASP A 224 -11.35 -17.71 -10.00
C ASP A 224 -10.40 -18.82 -9.52
N PRO A 225 -10.67 -19.50 -8.40
CA PRO A 225 -9.81 -20.54 -7.86
C PRO A 225 -9.68 -21.76 -8.81
N HIS A 226 -10.68 -22.05 -9.62
CA HIS A 226 -10.63 -23.14 -10.60
C HIS A 226 -9.70 -22.82 -11.76
N ILE A 227 -9.73 -21.57 -12.25
CA ILE A 227 -8.85 -21.12 -13.33
C ILE A 227 -7.39 -21.08 -12.85
N ILE A 228 -7.13 -20.55 -11.64
CA ILE A 228 -5.80 -20.56 -11.05
C ILE A 228 -5.23 -21.99 -11.00
N THR A 229 -6.02 -22.94 -10.51
CA THR A 229 -5.62 -24.34 -10.41
C THR A 229 -5.40 -24.97 -11.77
N ALA A 230 -6.30 -24.73 -12.73
CA ALA A 230 -6.17 -25.25 -14.09
C ALA A 230 -4.92 -24.75 -14.82
N ARG A 231 -4.46 -23.56 -14.50
CA ARG A 231 -3.22 -22.95 -15.02
C ARG A 231 -1.98 -23.27 -14.16
N ALA A 232 -2.03 -24.30 -13.33
CA ALA A 232 -0.93 -24.68 -12.45
C ALA A 232 -0.39 -23.50 -11.61
N TYR A 233 -1.28 -22.62 -11.16
CA TYR A 233 -0.99 -21.42 -10.34
C TYR A 233 -0.11 -20.36 -11.00
N GLU A 234 0.10 -20.43 -12.33
CA GLU A 234 0.95 -19.48 -13.05
C GLU A 234 0.63 -18.01 -12.71
N PRO A 235 -0.65 -17.54 -12.70
CA PRO A 235 -0.94 -16.14 -12.38
C PRO A 235 -0.48 -15.73 -10.99
N PHE A 236 -0.59 -16.60 -10.00
CA PHE A 236 -0.15 -16.36 -8.64
C PHE A 236 1.39 -16.37 -8.51
N ILE A 237 2.04 -17.30 -9.20
CA ILE A 237 3.51 -17.38 -9.25
C ILE A 237 4.10 -16.10 -9.86
N GLU A 238 3.58 -15.67 -11.00
CA GLU A 238 4.04 -14.45 -11.68
C GLU A 238 3.81 -13.20 -10.82
N LEU A 239 2.69 -13.14 -10.14
CA LEU A 239 2.38 -12.08 -9.19
C LEU A 239 3.43 -11.98 -8.07
N LEU A 240 3.76 -13.09 -7.44
CA LEU A 240 4.76 -13.14 -6.37
C LEU A 240 6.15 -12.76 -6.90
N ARG A 241 6.57 -13.29 -8.05
CA ARG A 241 7.86 -12.98 -8.66
C ARG A 241 8.00 -11.49 -8.96
N ALA A 242 6.96 -10.86 -9.53
CA ALA A 242 6.96 -9.43 -9.82
C ALA A 242 7.09 -8.58 -8.54
N ASN A 243 6.47 -9.01 -7.45
CA ASN A 243 6.45 -8.25 -6.20
C ASN A 243 7.62 -8.53 -5.26
N MET A 244 8.27 -9.68 -5.37
CA MET A 244 9.42 -10.04 -4.54
C MET A 244 10.77 -9.56 -5.11
N GLN A 245 10.78 -8.99 -6.31
CA GLN A 245 11.98 -8.40 -6.89
C GLN A 245 12.37 -7.10 -6.16
N ASN A 246 13.68 -6.93 -5.92
CA ASN A 246 14.24 -5.72 -5.34
C ASN A 246 13.62 -5.33 -3.99
N CYS A 247 13.30 -6.31 -3.15
CA CYS A 247 12.84 -6.07 -1.78
C CYS A 247 13.25 -7.22 -0.86
N GLY A 248 13.44 -6.92 0.42
CA GLY A 248 13.78 -7.90 1.44
C GLY A 248 12.58 -8.42 2.22
N ALA A 249 11.44 -7.73 2.13
CA ALA A 249 10.20 -8.17 2.75
C ALA A 249 8.98 -7.74 1.92
N LEU A 250 7.96 -8.61 1.91
CA LEU A 250 6.68 -8.39 1.26
C LEU A 250 5.56 -8.57 2.27
N ARG A 251 4.75 -7.53 2.49
CA ARG A 251 3.49 -7.65 3.19
C ARG A 251 2.43 -8.13 2.21
N ILE A 252 1.67 -9.13 2.60
CA ILE A 252 0.50 -9.58 1.85
C ILE A 252 -0.73 -9.06 2.57
N ASP A 253 -1.44 -8.16 1.91
CA ASP A 253 -2.69 -7.61 2.41
C ASP A 253 -3.76 -8.70 2.47
N HIS A 254 -4.53 -8.72 3.56
CA HIS A 254 -5.57 -9.71 3.80
C HIS A 254 -5.11 -11.14 3.49
N VAL A 255 -4.09 -11.62 4.20
CA VAL A 255 -3.44 -12.93 3.92
C VAL A 255 -4.39 -14.12 4.02
N MET A 256 -5.54 -13.97 4.72
CA MET A 256 -6.62 -14.95 4.74
C MET A 256 -7.20 -15.24 3.35
N SER A 257 -6.94 -14.38 2.38
CA SER A 257 -7.31 -14.58 0.97
C SER A 257 -6.76 -15.88 0.36
N MET A 258 -5.68 -16.42 0.90
CA MET A 258 -5.13 -17.70 0.49
C MET A 258 -6.00 -18.89 0.91
N LEU A 259 -6.81 -18.73 1.95
CA LEU A 259 -7.78 -19.71 2.41
C LEU A 259 -9.16 -19.46 1.82
N ARG A 260 -9.65 -18.24 1.95
CA ARG A 260 -10.98 -17.85 1.50
C ARG A 260 -11.08 -16.33 1.31
N LEU A 261 -11.95 -15.92 0.39
CA LEU A 261 -12.34 -14.53 0.17
C LEU A 261 -13.85 -14.38 0.30
N TRP A 262 -14.28 -13.24 0.85
CA TRP A 262 -15.67 -12.84 0.87
C TRP A 262 -16.03 -12.26 -0.49
N TRP A 263 -16.88 -12.97 -1.24
CA TRP A 263 -17.38 -12.55 -2.55
C TRP A 263 -18.76 -11.96 -2.41
N ILE A 264 -18.92 -10.75 -2.92
CA ILE A 264 -20.17 -10.01 -2.95
C ILE A 264 -20.66 -9.99 -4.40
N PRO A 265 -21.90 -10.47 -4.70
CA PRO A 265 -22.44 -10.37 -6.06
C PRO A 265 -22.44 -8.92 -6.54
N TYR A 266 -22.17 -8.70 -7.81
CA TYR A 266 -22.10 -7.35 -8.38
C TYR A 266 -23.43 -6.60 -8.17
N GLY A 267 -23.34 -5.39 -7.63
CA GLY A 267 -24.50 -4.53 -7.33
C GLY A 267 -25.17 -4.78 -5.99
N GLU A 268 -24.79 -5.84 -5.27
CA GLU A 268 -25.34 -6.15 -3.94
C GLU A 268 -24.53 -5.47 -2.82
N THR A 269 -25.14 -5.45 -1.63
CA THR A 269 -24.49 -4.95 -0.40
C THR A 269 -23.59 -6.02 0.22
N ALA A 270 -22.66 -5.59 1.06
CA ALA A 270 -21.62 -6.48 1.61
C ALA A 270 -22.16 -7.64 2.47
N ASP A 271 -23.35 -7.48 3.07
CA ASP A 271 -24.02 -8.52 3.85
C ASP A 271 -24.60 -9.67 2.98
N GLN A 272 -24.70 -9.47 1.67
CA GLN A 272 -25.24 -10.47 0.72
C GLN A 272 -24.15 -11.37 0.12
N GLY A 273 -22.95 -11.34 0.68
CA GLY A 273 -21.80 -12.12 0.20
C GLY A 273 -21.76 -13.55 0.74
N ALA A 274 -20.76 -14.28 0.28
CA ALA A 274 -20.40 -15.61 0.78
C ALA A 274 -18.89 -15.83 0.67
N TYR A 275 -18.34 -16.71 1.53
CA TYR A 275 -16.96 -17.12 1.41
C TYR A 275 -16.75 -18.13 0.27
N VAL A 276 -15.78 -17.84 -0.57
CA VAL A 276 -15.27 -18.76 -1.59
C VAL A 276 -13.88 -19.22 -1.17
N HIS A 277 -13.68 -20.54 -1.13
CA HIS A 277 -12.43 -21.15 -0.70
C HIS A 277 -11.42 -21.28 -1.83
N TYR A 278 -10.16 -21.13 -1.47
CA TYR A 278 -8.98 -21.27 -2.33
C TYR A 278 -8.12 -22.45 -1.91
N PRO A 279 -7.28 -22.99 -2.80
CA PRO A 279 -6.38 -24.12 -2.51
C PRO A 279 -5.20 -23.66 -1.64
N VAL A 280 -5.47 -23.42 -0.36
CA VAL A 280 -4.55 -22.78 0.61
C VAL A 280 -3.20 -23.48 0.74
N ASP A 281 -3.18 -24.78 0.78
CA ASP A 281 -1.92 -25.54 0.98
C ASP A 281 -0.99 -25.38 -0.23
N ASP A 282 -1.51 -25.38 -1.43
CA ASP A 282 -0.74 -25.15 -2.65
C ASP A 282 -0.26 -23.70 -2.73
N LEU A 283 -1.13 -22.71 -2.44
CA LEU A 283 -0.77 -21.29 -2.44
C LEU A 283 0.32 -20.97 -1.41
N LEU A 284 0.22 -21.51 -0.20
CA LEU A 284 1.23 -21.31 0.85
C LEU A 284 2.54 -22.00 0.50
N SER A 285 2.51 -23.17 -0.14
CA SER A 285 3.71 -23.86 -0.61
C SER A 285 4.44 -23.07 -1.69
N ILE A 286 3.70 -22.50 -2.64
CA ILE A 286 4.24 -21.61 -3.67
C ILE A 286 4.82 -20.34 -3.05
N LEU A 287 4.10 -19.73 -2.11
CA LEU A 287 4.58 -18.54 -1.39
C LEU A 287 5.91 -18.81 -0.67
N ALA A 288 6.01 -19.94 0.03
CA ALA A 288 7.23 -20.33 0.73
C ALA A 288 8.40 -20.56 -0.26
N LEU A 289 8.12 -21.20 -1.40
CA LEU A 289 9.12 -21.45 -2.45
C LEU A 289 9.64 -20.13 -3.07
N GLU A 290 8.75 -19.25 -3.48
CA GLU A 290 9.13 -17.97 -4.09
C GLU A 290 9.80 -17.03 -3.07
N SER A 291 9.36 -17.03 -1.82
CA SER A 291 10.03 -16.32 -0.71
C SER A 291 11.50 -16.78 -0.56
N LYS A 292 11.74 -18.09 -0.60
CA LYS A 292 13.08 -18.66 -0.51
C LYS A 292 13.95 -18.29 -1.71
N ARG A 293 13.39 -18.41 -2.93
CA ARG A 293 14.08 -18.07 -4.17
C ARG A 293 14.53 -16.61 -4.23
N HIS A 294 13.67 -15.70 -3.80
CA HIS A 294 13.92 -14.26 -3.83
C HIS A 294 14.57 -13.73 -2.57
N ARG A 295 14.79 -14.57 -1.54
CA ARG A 295 15.27 -14.13 -0.22
C ARG A 295 14.42 -12.99 0.33
N CYS A 296 13.12 -13.07 0.14
CA CYS A 296 12.14 -12.08 0.54
C CYS A 296 11.29 -12.62 1.68
N MET A 297 11.36 -11.99 2.84
CA MET A 297 10.55 -12.32 4.01
C MET A 297 9.08 -12.00 3.73
N VAL A 298 8.15 -12.82 4.20
CA VAL A 298 6.73 -12.59 4.03
C VAL A 298 6.08 -12.25 5.35
N ILE A 299 5.33 -11.15 5.37
CA ILE A 299 4.52 -10.70 6.48
C ILE A 299 3.07 -10.72 6.02
N GLY A 300 2.21 -11.50 6.68
CA GLY A 300 0.79 -11.57 6.36
C GLY A 300 -0.01 -10.60 7.23
N GLU A 301 -0.80 -9.75 6.60
CA GLU A 301 -1.80 -8.97 7.32
C GLU A 301 -2.94 -9.92 7.71
N ASP A 302 -3.02 -10.26 9.00
CA ASP A 302 -3.94 -11.20 9.61
C ASP A 302 -4.85 -10.52 10.65
N LEU A 303 -5.34 -9.33 10.32
CA LEU A 303 -6.25 -8.54 11.16
C LEU A 303 -7.73 -8.88 10.88
N GLY A 304 -8.60 -8.58 11.82
CA GLY A 304 -10.05 -8.80 11.72
C GLY A 304 -10.46 -10.24 12.07
N THR A 305 -11.42 -10.78 11.34
CA THR A 305 -11.95 -12.14 11.55
C THR A 305 -11.01 -13.18 10.93
N VAL A 306 -10.12 -13.73 11.73
CA VAL A 306 -9.12 -14.71 11.30
C VAL A 306 -9.58 -16.12 11.62
N PRO A 307 -9.77 -17.02 10.62
CA PRO A 307 -10.05 -18.41 10.85
C PRO A 307 -8.91 -19.09 11.61
N VAL A 308 -9.25 -19.89 12.63
CA VAL A 308 -8.24 -20.56 13.48
C VAL A 308 -7.31 -21.47 12.65
N GLU A 309 -7.85 -22.11 11.63
CA GLU A 309 -7.12 -23.05 10.77
C GLU A 309 -5.97 -22.40 9.99
N ILE A 310 -6.13 -21.13 9.57
CA ILE A 310 -5.06 -20.46 8.78
C ILE A 310 -3.89 -20.03 9.68
N VAL A 311 -4.11 -19.74 10.95
CA VAL A 311 -3.06 -19.28 11.87
C VAL A 311 -1.92 -20.31 11.96
N GLY A 312 -2.27 -21.59 12.14
CA GLY A 312 -1.29 -22.66 12.17
C GLY A 312 -0.57 -22.86 10.83
N LYS A 313 -1.31 -22.78 9.72
CA LYS A 313 -0.77 -22.92 8.36
C LYS A 313 0.20 -21.80 8.02
N LEU A 314 -0.13 -20.55 8.33
CA LEU A 314 0.76 -19.39 8.11
C LEU A 314 2.05 -19.53 8.93
N ARG A 315 1.93 -19.91 10.21
CA ARG A 315 3.09 -20.11 11.07
C ARG A 315 4.02 -21.20 10.53
N SER A 316 3.49 -22.36 10.17
CA SER A 316 4.29 -23.45 9.64
C SER A 316 4.91 -23.16 8.28
N SER A 317 4.32 -22.26 7.49
CA SER A 317 4.86 -21.80 6.21
C SER A 317 5.89 -20.66 6.34
N GLY A 318 6.19 -20.22 7.58
CA GLY A 318 7.18 -19.17 7.83
C GLY A 318 6.65 -17.74 7.57
N VAL A 319 5.35 -17.55 7.48
CA VAL A 319 4.73 -16.22 7.31
C VAL A 319 4.66 -15.53 8.67
N TYR A 320 5.16 -14.30 8.73
CA TYR A 320 5.13 -13.47 9.94
C TYR A 320 3.74 -12.87 10.14
N SER A 321 3.23 -12.94 11.37
CA SER A 321 1.96 -12.35 11.78
C SER A 321 2.09 -10.82 11.93
N TYR A 322 0.99 -10.10 11.81
CA TYR A 322 0.95 -8.64 11.95
C TYR A 322 0.29 -8.26 13.28
N LYS A 323 1.07 -7.72 14.23
CA LYS A 323 0.60 -7.40 15.58
C LYS A 323 0.48 -5.90 15.76
N VAL A 324 -0.75 -5.41 15.75
CA VAL A 324 -1.08 -4.00 15.93
C VAL A 324 -1.41 -3.73 17.40
N LEU A 325 -0.70 -2.79 18.02
CA LEU A 325 -0.85 -2.45 19.44
C LEU A 325 -2.31 -2.28 19.86
N TYR A 326 -3.10 -1.57 19.07
CA TYR A 326 -4.49 -1.28 19.40
C TYR A 326 -5.36 -2.53 19.60
N PHE A 327 -4.99 -3.66 19.01
CA PHE A 327 -5.75 -4.91 19.05
C PHE A 327 -5.14 -5.98 19.97
N GLU A 328 -3.94 -5.74 20.49
CA GLU A 328 -3.25 -6.70 21.35
C GLU A 328 -3.69 -6.57 22.82
N ASN A 329 -4.99 -6.74 23.06
CA ASN A 329 -5.61 -6.71 24.38
C ASN A 329 -6.74 -7.74 24.48
N ASP A 330 -7.16 -8.05 25.69
CA ASP A 330 -8.33 -8.86 25.99
C ASP A 330 -9.62 -8.01 26.10
N HIS A 331 -10.72 -8.67 26.40
CA HIS A 331 -12.03 -8.00 26.53
C HIS A 331 -12.09 -7.00 27.71
N GLU A 332 -11.20 -7.14 28.70
CA GLU A 332 -11.06 -6.22 29.83
C GLU A 332 -10.10 -5.06 29.52
N LYS A 333 -9.59 -4.99 28.29
CA LYS A 333 -8.56 -4.03 27.85
C LYS A 333 -7.23 -4.17 28.62
N THR A 334 -6.90 -5.39 29.07
CA THR A 334 -5.56 -5.69 29.52
C THR A 334 -4.67 -5.96 28.32
N PHE A 335 -3.66 -5.10 28.13
CA PHE A 335 -2.78 -5.18 26.96
C PHE A 335 -1.73 -6.29 27.15
N ARG A 336 -1.48 -7.02 26.06
CA ARG A 336 -0.48 -8.08 26.00
C ARG A 336 0.89 -7.56 26.42
N ALA A 337 1.55 -8.25 27.34
CA ALA A 337 2.91 -7.90 27.75
C ALA A 337 3.86 -7.92 26.52
N PRO A 338 4.82 -6.98 26.41
CA PRO A 338 5.75 -6.96 25.27
C PRO A 338 6.44 -8.30 25.03
N LYS A 339 6.88 -8.99 26.08
CA LYS A 339 7.51 -10.31 25.96
C LYS A 339 6.59 -11.44 25.52
N ALA A 340 5.28 -11.25 25.59
CA ALA A 340 4.28 -12.24 25.18
C ALA A 340 3.92 -12.14 23.69
N TYR A 341 4.45 -11.16 22.97
CA TYR A 341 4.27 -11.08 21.52
C TYR A 341 4.93 -12.29 20.85
N PRO A 342 4.31 -12.88 19.83
CA PRO A 342 4.94 -13.95 19.07
C PRO A 342 6.25 -13.49 18.44
N GLU A 343 7.26 -14.34 18.43
CA GLU A 343 8.54 -14.01 17.78
C GLU A 343 8.37 -13.86 16.27
N GLN A 344 7.65 -14.80 15.64
CA GLN A 344 7.35 -14.76 14.21
C GLN A 344 6.25 -13.74 13.90
N SER A 345 6.55 -12.48 14.20
CA SER A 345 5.61 -11.38 13.95
C SER A 345 6.32 -10.05 13.74
N MET A 346 5.57 -9.11 13.18
CA MET A 346 5.91 -7.70 13.10
C MET A 346 4.99 -6.93 14.05
N ALA A 347 5.58 -6.23 15.01
CA ALA A 347 4.85 -5.34 15.91
C ALA A 347 4.80 -3.93 15.35
N VAL A 348 3.63 -3.33 15.33
CA VAL A 348 3.38 -1.94 14.91
C VAL A 348 2.45 -1.25 15.89
N ALA A 349 2.52 0.07 15.98
CA ALA A 349 1.52 0.83 16.74
C ALA A 349 0.19 0.88 15.99
N ALA A 350 0.25 1.21 14.72
CA ALA A 350 -0.87 1.38 13.80
C ALA A 350 -0.49 0.93 12.38
N THR A 351 -1.44 1.00 11.46
CA THR A 351 -1.24 0.82 10.02
C THR A 351 -1.72 2.06 9.27
N HIS A 352 -1.55 2.08 7.94
CA HIS A 352 -2.11 3.14 7.09
C HIS A 352 -3.66 3.20 7.12
N ASP A 353 -4.33 2.12 7.52
CA ASP A 353 -5.79 2.03 7.62
C ASP A 353 -6.34 2.36 9.01
N LEU A 354 -5.46 2.71 9.93
CA LEU A 354 -5.80 2.98 11.33
C LEU A 354 -5.35 4.40 11.72
N PRO A 355 -5.90 4.95 12.82
CA PRO A 355 -5.48 6.25 13.31
C PRO A 355 -4.01 6.24 13.74
N THR A 356 -3.35 7.39 13.59
CA THR A 356 -2.05 7.64 14.22
C THR A 356 -2.15 7.54 15.75
N LEU A 357 -1.03 7.52 16.45
CA LEU A 357 -1.05 7.50 17.93
C LEU A 357 -1.83 8.67 18.51
N ARG A 358 -1.62 9.89 17.98
CA ARG A 358 -2.41 11.06 18.40
C ARG A 358 -3.88 10.91 18.04
N GLY A 359 -4.19 10.55 16.81
CA GLY A 359 -5.57 10.36 16.36
C GLY A 359 -6.32 9.32 17.20
N TYR A 360 -5.67 8.23 17.57
CA TYR A 360 -6.23 7.20 18.43
C TYR A 360 -6.49 7.73 19.85
N TRP A 361 -5.48 8.35 20.48
CA TRP A 361 -5.58 8.85 21.85
C TRP A 361 -6.65 9.94 22.01
N GLU A 362 -6.77 10.80 21.03
CA GLU A 362 -7.75 11.88 21.00
C GLU A 362 -9.13 11.45 20.45
N SER A 363 -9.28 10.19 20.07
CA SER A 363 -10.49 9.63 19.43
C SER A 363 -10.89 10.38 18.14
N GLY A 364 -9.90 10.96 17.46
CA GLY A 364 -10.11 11.73 16.23
C GLY A 364 -10.66 10.90 15.08
N ASP A 365 -10.31 9.62 15.01
CA ASP A 365 -10.85 8.65 14.04
C ASP A 365 -12.35 8.42 14.21
N LEU A 366 -12.85 8.34 15.46
CA LEU A 366 -14.26 8.17 15.74
C LEU A 366 -15.05 9.44 15.40
N THR A 367 -14.52 10.60 15.76
CA THR A 367 -15.12 11.90 15.45
C THR A 367 -15.18 12.15 13.95
N LEU A 368 -14.09 11.86 13.25
CA LEU A 368 -14.00 11.98 11.79
C LEU A 368 -14.94 10.97 11.10
N GLY A 369 -14.95 9.72 11.54
CA GLY A 369 -15.83 8.68 11.03
C GLY A 369 -17.32 9.04 11.18
N LYS A 370 -17.71 9.65 12.31
CA LYS A 370 -19.07 10.19 12.48
C LYS A 370 -19.38 11.26 11.43
N THR A 371 -18.49 12.21 11.23
CA THR A 371 -18.64 13.29 10.24
C THR A 371 -18.78 12.73 8.82
N LEU A 372 -18.08 11.65 8.52
CA LEU A 372 -18.11 10.99 7.21
C LEU A 372 -19.27 9.99 7.02
N GLY A 373 -20.13 9.82 8.04
CA GLY A 373 -21.28 8.93 7.99
C GLY A 373 -20.96 7.45 8.11
N LEU A 374 -19.78 7.09 8.62
CA LEU A 374 -19.37 5.68 8.78
C LEU A 374 -20.04 5.00 9.98
N TYR A 375 -20.58 5.76 10.92
CA TYR A 375 -21.25 5.27 12.13
C TYR A 375 -22.68 5.81 12.18
N PRO A 376 -23.61 5.22 11.40
CA PRO A 376 -25.00 5.69 11.35
C PRO A 376 -25.77 5.42 12.64
N ASP A 377 -25.35 4.43 13.43
CA ASP A 377 -25.95 4.10 14.73
C ASP A 377 -25.22 4.84 15.86
N GLU A 378 -25.92 5.78 16.49
CA GLU A 378 -25.37 6.56 17.61
C GLU A 378 -25.12 5.72 18.86
N VAL A 379 -25.85 4.62 19.07
CA VAL A 379 -25.63 3.72 20.21
C VAL A 379 -24.31 2.98 20.03
N VAL A 380 -24.08 2.46 18.82
CA VAL A 380 -22.80 1.80 18.46
C VAL A 380 -21.64 2.78 18.61
N LEU A 381 -21.76 3.99 18.09
CA LEU A 381 -20.71 5.00 18.18
C LEU A 381 -20.39 5.37 19.65
N ARG A 382 -21.42 5.54 20.49
CA ARG A 382 -21.22 5.80 21.91
C ARG A 382 -20.47 4.65 22.59
N GLY A 383 -20.81 3.42 22.25
CA GLY A 383 -20.09 2.23 22.70
C GLY A 383 -18.61 2.24 22.31
N LEU A 384 -18.30 2.65 21.07
CA LEU A 384 -16.91 2.77 20.59
C LEU A 384 -16.12 3.84 21.36
N TYR A 385 -16.72 4.98 21.69
CA TYR A 385 -16.06 5.99 22.55
C TYR A 385 -15.79 5.46 23.96
N GLN A 386 -16.75 4.75 24.55
CA GLN A 386 -16.57 4.14 25.89
C GLN A 386 -15.48 3.09 25.87
N ASP A 387 -15.44 2.23 24.85
CA ASP A 387 -14.42 1.21 24.67
C ASP A 387 -13.03 1.86 24.48
N ARG A 388 -12.96 2.97 23.74
CA ARG A 388 -11.72 3.73 23.56
C ARG A 388 -11.18 4.29 24.88
N GLU A 389 -12.03 4.82 25.75
CA GLU A 389 -11.60 5.33 27.07
C GLU A 389 -11.06 4.19 27.97
N LEU A 390 -11.69 3.02 27.94
CA LEU A 390 -11.18 1.84 28.65
C LEU A 390 -9.84 1.39 28.05
N ALA A 391 -9.71 1.34 26.74
CA ALA A 391 -8.47 0.96 26.07
C ALA A 391 -7.33 1.94 26.38
N LYS A 392 -7.59 3.24 26.40
CA LYS A 392 -6.59 4.26 26.77
C LYS A 392 -6.09 4.04 28.20
N GLN A 393 -6.99 3.75 29.14
CA GLN A 393 -6.59 3.45 30.52
C GLN A 393 -5.77 2.17 30.61
N GLY A 394 -6.19 1.12 29.91
CA GLY A 394 -5.42 -0.13 29.86
C GLY A 394 -4.03 0.05 29.27
N LEU A 395 -3.89 0.86 28.20
CA LEU A 395 -2.59 1.22 27.63
C LEU A 395 -1.73 1.98 28.63
N LEU A 396 -2.29 2.98 29.30
CA LEU A 396 -1.56 3.78 30.29
C LEU A 396 -1.04 2.91 31.44
N ASP A 397 -1.88 2.04 31.96
CA ASP A 397 -1.51 1.07 33.01
C ASP A 397 -0.38 0.14 32.54
N ALA A 398 -0.47 -0.36 31.34
CA ALA A 398 0.58 -1.18 30.72
C ALA A 398 1.90 -0.43 30.55
N LEU A 399 1.85 0.82 30.09
CA LEU A 399 3.04 1.66 29.94
C LEU A 399 3.77 1.89 31.27
N HIS A 400 3.02 2.11 32.36
CA HIS A 400 3.60 2.22 33.70
C HIS A 400 4.14 0.87 34.19
N LYS A 401 3.36 -0.20 34.03
CA LYS A 401 3.74 -1.56 34.48
C LYS A 401 5.06 -2.05 33.86
N TYR A 402 5.27 -1.74 32.57
CA TYR A 402 6.44 -2.21 31.83
C TYR A 402 7.56 -1.16 31.69
N GLY A 403 7.48 -0.07 32.45
CA GLY A 403 8.56 0.94 32.51
C GLY A 403 8.77 1.74 31.24
N CYS A 404 7.69 1.98 30.49
CA CYS A 404 7.71 2.80 29.27
C CYS A 404 7.47 4.28 29.54
N LEU A 405 6.96 4.64 30.72
CA LEU A 405 6.73 6.01 31.16
C LEU A 405 7.53 6.32 32.42
N PRO A 406 7.89 7.61 32.65
CA PRO A 406 8.42 8.07 33.92
C PRO A 406 7.40 7.85 35.05
N LYS A 407 7.86 7.50 36.25
CA LYS A 407 6.97 7.28 37.44
C LYS A 407 6.10 8.48 37.76
N ARG A 408 6.55 9.70 37.43
CA ARG A 408 5.82 10.97 37.63
C ARG A 408 4.74 11.24 36.57
N ALA A 409 4.67 10.43 35.49
CA ALA A 409 3.62 10.59 34.48
C ALA A 409 2.23 10.31 35.09
N GLY A 410 1.19 10.94 34.55
CA GLY A 410 -0.19 10.73 35.03
C GLY A 410 -0.64 9.26 34.96
N HIS A 411 -1.56 8.88 35.83
CA HIS A 411 -2.12 7.53 35.90
C HIS A 411 -3.59 7.44 35.47
N LYS A 412 -4.20 8.57 35.09
CA LYS A 412 -5.59 8.62 34.70
C LYS A 412 -5.70 9.11 33.24
N ALA A 413 -6.01 8.18 32.35
CA ALA A 413 -6.04 8.44 30.90
C ALA A 413 -7.02 9.55 30.51
N SER A 414 -8.18 9.61 31.17
CA SER A 414 -9.19 10.66 30.88
C SER A 414 -8.73 12.11 31.18
N LEU A 415 -7.63 12.27 31.92
CA LEU A 415 -7.02 13.55 32.23
C LEU A 415 -5.76 13.85 31.42
N MET A 416 -5.42 12.99 30.47
CA MET A 416 -4.18 13.11 29.70
C MET A 416 -4.49 13.35 28.22
N SER A 417 -3.95 14.43 27.67
CA SER A 417 -3.81 14.61 26.24
C SER A 417 -2.60 13.89 25.71
N MET A 418 -2.50 13.72 24.38
CA MET A 418 -1.28 13.23 23.76
C MET A 418 -0.13 14.21 24.01
N THR A 419 0.93 13.71 24.59
CA THR A 419 2.17 14.45 24.85
C THR A 419 3.36 13.72 24.21
N PRO A 420 4.49 14.38 23.95
CA PRO A 420 5.70 13.70 23.48
C PRO A 420 6.16 12.56 24.40
N THR A 421 5.97 12.68 25.70
CA THR A 421 6.30 11.64 26.68
C THR A 421 5.41 10.42 26.52
N LEU A 422 4.10 10.61 26.35
CA LEU A 422 3.15 9.52 26.13
C LEU A 422 3.37 8.85 24.77
N ASN A 423 3.53 9.63 23.73
CA ASN A 423 3.83 9.14 22.38
C ASN A 423 5.09 8.25 22.39
N ARG A 424 6.17 8.74 23.00
CA ARG A 424 7.39 7.97 23.17
C ARG A 424 7.17 6.69 23.98
N GLY A 425 6.36 6.75 25.02
CA GLY A 425 6.00 5.60 25.84
C GLY A 425 5.32 4.50 25.04
N LEU A 426 4.37 4.84 24.18
CA LEU A 426 3.68 3.90 23.28
C LEU A 426 4.65 3.24 22.30
N GLN A 427 5.55 4.01 21.70
CA GLN A 427 6.56 3.46 20.78
C GLN A 427 7.59 2.59 21.51
N ARG A 428 7.97 2.92 22.73
CA ARG A 428 8.82 2.07 23.59
C ARG A 428 8.17 0.72 23.88
N TYR A 429 6.87 0.72 24.14
CA TYR A 429 6.12 -0.50 24.45
C TYR A 429 6.23 -1.53 23.34
N ILE A 430 5.99 -1.12 22.09
CA ILE A 430 6.12 -2.01 20.94
C ILE A 430 7.59 -2.35 20.63
N ALA A 431 8.51 -1.44 20.88
CA ALA A 431 9.95 -1.70 20.72
C ALA A 431 10.47 -2.78 21.69
N ASP A 432 9.90 -2.87 22.89
CA ASP A 432 10.22 -3.90 23.89
C ASP A 432 9.61 -5.26 23.58
N SER A 433 8.77 -5.37 22.53
CA SER A 433 8.10 -6.61 22.16
C SER A 433 9.08 -7.71 21.77
N ASN A 434 8.64 -8.97 21.93
CA ASN A 434 9.38 -10.14 21.47
C ASN A 434 9.29 -10.36 19.94
N SER A 435 8.47 -9.59 19.24
CA SER A 435 8.35 -9.67 17.79
C SER A 435 9.71 -9.50 17.10
N ALA A 436 10.01 -10.32 16.10
CA ALA A 436 11.27 -10.23 15.35
C ALA A 436 11.39 -8.90 14.59
N LEU A 437 10.27 -8.35 14.14
CA LEU A 437 10.21 -7.12 13.37
C LEU A 437 9.47 -6.02 14.15
N LEU A 438 9.90 -4.79 13.95
CA LEU A 438 9.25 -3.59 14.46
C LEU A 438 8.98 -2.63 13.30
N GLY A 439 7.72 -2.25 13.10
CA GLY A 439 7.33 -1.21 12.17
C GLY A 439 7.04 0.11 12.91
N LEU A 440 7.60 1.20 12.42
CA LEU A 440 7.39 2.55 12.94
C LEU A 440 6.83 3.43 11.83
N GLN A 441 6.04 4.44 12.21
CA GLN A 441 5.43 5.38 11.27
C GLN A 441 6.04 6.78 11.46
N PRO A 442 6.49 7.44 10.37
CA PRO A 442 6.98 8.82 10.45
C PRO A 442 5.93 9.81 10.99
N GLU A 443 4.66 9.55 10.73
CA GLU A 443 3.53 10.34 11.25
C GLU A 443 3.54 10.43 12.78
N ASP A 444 3.90 9.34 13.44
CA ASP A 444 3.97 9.30 14.91
C ASP A 444 5.20 10.05 15.44
N TRP A 445 6.28 10.11 14.67
CA TRP A 445 7.45 10.94 15.02
C TRP A 445 7.16 12.43 14.88
N LEU A 446 6.32 12.80 13.91
CA LEU A 446 5.88 14.17 13.63
C LEU A 446 4.61 14.57 14.42
N ASP A 447 4.09 13.65 15.24
CA ASP A 447 2.91 13.86 16.08
C ASP A 447 1.67 14.29 15.28
N MET A 448 1.47 13.72 14.10
CA MET A 448 0.35 14.01 13.22
C MET A 448 -0.92 13.31 13.70
N ALA A 449 -2.07 13.99 13.55
CA ALA A 449 -3.38 13.47 13.96
C ALA A 449 -4.18 12.87 12.80
N GLU A 450 -4.07 13.44 11.61
CA GLU A 450 -4.88 13.04 10.45
C GLU A 450 -4.45 11.67 9.91
N PRO A 451 -5.39 10.74 9.67
CA PRO A 451 -5.08 9.47 9.04
C PRO A 451 -4.73 9.67 7.56
N VAL A 452 -3.92 8.77 7.00
CA VAL A 452 -3.59 8.78 5.58
C VAL A 452 -4.68 8.13 4.75
N ASN A 453 -5.35 7.12 5.30
CA ASN A 453 -6.43 6.40 4.65
C ASN A 453 -7.53 6.03 5.66
N ILE A 454 -8.78 6.11 5.20
CA ILE A 454 -9.95 5.70 5.97
C ILE A 454 -10.69 4.63 5.18
N PRO A 455 -10.62 3.36 5.60
CA PRO A 455 -11.34 2.27 4.96
C PRO A 455 -12.84 2.55 4.86
N GLY A 456 -13.46 2.11 3.75
CA GLY A 456 -14.87 2.34 3.51
C GLY A 456 -15.22 3.72 2.95
N THR A 457 -14.25 4.59 2.74
CA THR A 457 -14.42 5.88 2.06
C THR A 457 -13.81 5.88 0.66
N SER A 458 -14.37 6.67 -0.25
CA SER A 458 -13.83 6.88 -1.60
C SER A 458 -13.48 8.36 -1.80
N TYR A 459 -14.49 9.17 -2.08
CA TYR A 459 -14.34 10.62 -2.28
C TYR A 459 -14.69 11.45 -1.04
N GLN A 460 -15.25 10.83 -0.02
CA GLN A 460 -15.64 11.50 1.23
C GLN A 460 -14.42 12.01 2.01
N TYR A 461 -13.30 11.30 1.90
CA TYR A 461 -12.03 11.65 2.49
C TYR A 461 -10.93 11.64 1.42
N LYS A 462 -9.92 12.51 1.57
CA LYS A 462 -8.79 12.61 0.64
C LYS A 462 -7.74 11.54 0.93
N ASN A 463 -8.13 10.26 0.79
CA ASN A 463 -7.25 9.12 1.02
C ASN A 463 -5.96 9.21 0.20
N TRP A 464 -4.84 8.84 0.80
CA TRP A 464 -3.51 8.79 0.18
C TRP A 464 -3.00 10.12 -0.37
N ARG A 465 -3.59 11.23 0.08
CA ARG A 465 -3.21 12.59 -0.34
C ARG A 465 -2.58 13.41 0.77
N ARG A 466 -2.62 12.92 2.01
CA ARG A 466 -2.03 13.62 3.14
C ARG A 466 -0.51 13.70 2.95
N LYS A 467 0.04 14.91 3.08
CA LYS A 467 1.48 15.14 3.13
C LYS A 467 2.00 14.95 4.55
N LEU A 468 3.27 14.60 4.69
CA LEU A 468 3.96 14.72 5.98
C LEU A 468 4.08 16.21 6.35
N SER A 469 4.02 16.50 7.65
CA SER A 469 4.13 17.87 8.17
C SER A 469 5.54 18.45 8.11
N ALA A 470 6.53 17.66 7.71
CA ALA A 470 7.92 18.07 7.56
C ALA A 470 8.54 17.38 6.33
N THR A 471 9.58 17.99 5.75
CA THR A 471 10.39 17.32 4.73
C THR A 471 11.23 16.20 5.37
N LEU A 472 11.68 15.22 4.57
CA LEU A 472 12.52 14.13 5.07
C LEU A 472 13.81 14.68 5.69
N GLU A 473 14.43 15.68 5.04
CA GLU A 473 15.65 16.33 5.52
C GLU A 473 15.45 16.96 6.90
N SER A 474 14.37 17.73 7.08
CA SER A 474 14.10 18.39 8.36
C SER A 474 13.70 17.38 9.44
N MET A 475 12.94 16.34 9.10
CA MET A 475 12.57 15.28 10.03
C MET A 475 13.80 14.53 10.56
N PHE A 476 14.71 14.13 9.68
CA PHE A 476 15.94 13.42 10.09
C PHE A 476 17.02 14.34 10.67
N ALA A 477 16.94 15.65 10.48
CA ALA A 477 17.76 16.62 11.18
C ALA A 477 17.23 16.96 12.60
N ASP A 478 15.98 16.60 12.92
CA ASP A 478 15.37 16.91 14.21
C ASP A 478 15.99 16.09 15.35
N ASP A 479 16.48 16.78 16.38
CA ASP A 479 17.10 16.17 17.56
C ASP A 479 16.14 15.30 18.35
N GLY A 480 14.86 15.65 18.41
CA GLY A 480 13.82 14.89 19.11
C GLY A 480 13.56 13.55 18.45
N VAL A 481 13.43 13.55 17.12
CA VAL A 481 13.28 12.33 16.31
C VAL A 481 14.53 11.43 16.47
N ASN A 482 15.72 11.99 16.34
CA ASN A 482 16.97 11.23 16.46
C ASN A 482 17.15 10.62 17.87
N LYS A 483 16.79 11.35 18.93
CA LYS A 483 16.82 10.84 20.30
C LYS A 483 15.80 9.71 20.50
N LEU A 484 14.62 9.84 19.93
CA LEU A 484 13.59 8.78 19.95
C LEU A 484 14.11 7.52 19.26
N LEU A 485 14.58 7.62 18.03
CA LEU A 485 15.06 6.47 17.25
C LEU A 485 16.23 5.75 17.93
N LYS A 486 17.18 6.47 18.50
CA LYS A 486 18.29 5.91 19.30
C LYS A 486 17.79 5.19 20.56
N ASP A 487 16.77 5.74 21.22
CA ASP A 487 16.16 5.11 22.41
C ASP A 487 15.46 3.80 22.03
N LEU A 488 14.69 3.80 20.95
CA LEU A 488 13.99 2.61 20.45
C LEU A 488 14.98 1.51 20.00
N ASP A 489 16.05 1.87 19.28
CA ASP A 489 17.10 0.92 18.88
C ASP A 489 17.77 0.28 20.10
N ARG A 490 18.14 1.08 21.10
CA ARG A 490 18.70 0.56 22.34
C ARG A 490 17.77 -0.43 23.04
N ARG A 491 16.45 -0.13 23.11
CA ARG A 491 15.44 -1.02 23.73
C ARG A 491 15.29 -2.31 22.94
N ARG A 492 15.27 -2.23 21.60
CA ARG A 492 15.22 -3.42 20.73
C ARG A 492 16.44 -4.33 20.96
N ARG A 493 17.64 -3.78 20.99
CA ARG A 493 18.87 -4.56 21.28
C ARG A 493 18.86 -5.18 22.67
N ALA A 494 18.32 -4.47 23.66
CA ALA A 494 18.19 -5.00 25.02
C ALA A 494 17.13 -6.13 25.11
N ALA A 495 16.04 -6.02 24.36
CA ALA A 495 15.03 -7.07 24.29
C ALA A 495 15.58 -8.35 23.63
N ALA A 496 16.36 -8.22 22.56
CA ALA A 496 16.99 -9.36 21.88
C ALA A 496 18.05 -10.08 22.72
N LYS A 497 18.80 -9.38 23.57
CA LYS A 497 19.81 -9.99 24.45
C LYS A 497 19.25 -10.78 25.64
N LYS A 498 17.95 -10.65 25.91
CA LYS A 498 17.28 -11.36 27.03
C LYS A 498 16.63 -12.66 26.56
N LYS A 499 16.81 -13.03 25.30
CA LYS A 499 16.50 -14.33 24.73
C LYS A 499 17.68 -15.27 24.92
#